data_826c43e8720f5dcdf4fec2ea9d1ff304
#
_entry.id   826c43e8720f5dcdf4fec2ea9d1ff304
#
_cell.length_a   1.000
_cell.length_b   1.000
_cell.length_c   1.000
_cell.angle_alpha   90.00
_cell.angle_beta   90.00
_cell.angle_gamma   90.00
#
_symmetry.space_group_name_H-M   'P 1'
#
loop_
_entity.id
_entity.type
_entity.pdbx_description
1 polymer ?
#
loop_
_entity_poly.entity_id
_entity_poly.type
_entity_poly.pdbx_seq_one_letter_code
_entity_poly.pdbx_strand_id
1 'polypeptide(L)'
;DNADLFPDPASRFQPKGPHGPSQIINPQVFRWTDHDWRGVTIPGQIIYELHIGTFTAEGTYESAISKLPHLKRTGITVVELMPLAEFSGCFGWGYDGVDLFAPSHLYGTPDDLRAFVDAAHKTGLGVILDVVYNHLGPDGNYLKQYSADYFTEKATEWGEAINFDGPNSLPVREFFLSNVEYWIREFHMDGLRLDATQSIFDSSDEHILAAIARTAHNAADGRATIVTAENEPQHARLARPVDQGGYGLDALWNDDFHHSALVALTGHKEAYYQDHSGAPQEFISAAKYGFLFQGQRYDWQKKPRGTPTRGVTPSAFVNFVENHDQVANGGRGARLHQRTSSGRYRAMTALLLLAPGTPLLFQGQEFQSSAPFLYFAEHKAELARAVAKGRREFLAQFPSLATPEMVACFPDPASEETFMRCKLDWSELDKNQQALQMIKDLLSLRREDPAFAAQASGKIDGAVLGPNAFLLRYFLEDEQDRLLIVNLGTDLELARAPEPLLAPPENKTWRLLWSTENPVYGGCGTPNPDTDNGWRFPGESALVLAPGDLQPQAPNPQGTAS
;
A
#
# COMPACT_ATOMS: atom_id res chain seq x y z
N ASP A 1 -9.86 -47.70 5.74
CA ASP A 1 -8.53 -47.64 5.13
C ASP A 1 -8.70 -47.05 3.72
N ASN A 2 -8.75 -45.74 3.65
CA ASN A 2 -8.71 -45.05 2.35
C ASN A 2 -7.23 -44.97 1.94
N ALA A 3 -6.89 -45.49 0.77
CA ALA A 3 -5.54 -45.46 0.23
C ALA A 3 -5.18 -44.09 -0.41
N ASP A 4 -6.02 -43.08 -0.23
CA ASP A 4 -5.79 -41.75 -0.78
C ASP A 4 -4.72 -41.06 0.04
N LEU A 5 -3.71 -40.54 -0.67
CA LEU A 5 -2.64 -39.73 -0.08
C LEU A 5 -3.00 -38.25 -0.24
N PHE A 6 -2.93 -37.52 0.86
CA PHE A 6 -3.14 -36.07 0.89
C PHE A 6 -1.85 -35.36 1.27
N PRO A 7 -1.59 -34.13 0.81
CA PRO A 7 -0.46 -33.33 1.25
C PRO A 7 -0.54 -33.04 2.75
N ASP A 8 0.62 -32.92 3.38
CA ASP A 8 0.72 -32.53 4.80
C ASP A 8 0.21 -31.10 4.97
N PRO A 9 -0.73 -30.81 5.89
CA PRO A 9 -1.20 -29.46 6.17
C PRO A 9 -0.09 -28.46 6.54
N ALA A 10 1.02 -28.93 7.10
CA ALA A 10 2.19 -28.15 7.45
C ALA A 10 3.35 -28.36 6.47
N SER A 11 3.05 -28.80 5.23
CA SER A 11 4.06 -28.97 4.19
C SER A 11 4.89 -27.72 4.00
N ARG A 12 6.21 -27.88 3.95
CA ARG A 12 7.17 -26.79 3.72
C ARG A 12 7.48 -26.54 2.25
N PHE A 13 7.09 -27.47 1.38
CA PHE A 13 7.24 -27.35 -0.07
C PHE A 13 6.40 -28.38 -0.81
N GLN A 14 5.68 -27.92 -1.84
CA GLN A 14 4.85 -28.69 -2.73
C GLN A 14 5.40 -28.61 -4.17
N PRO A 15 6.44 -29.37 -4.55
CA PRO A 15 7.16 -29.18 -5.82
C PRO A 15 6.33 -29.52 -7.05
N LYS A 16 5.12 -30.07 -6.86
CA LYS A 16 4.17 -30.42 -7.95
C LYS A 16 2.77 -29.82 -7.69
N GLY A 17 2.73 -28.71 -6.96
CA GLY A 17 1.48 -28.08 -6.59
C GLY A 17 0.74 -28.76 -5.44
N PRO A 18 -0.41 -28.22 -5.04
CA PRO A 18 -1.11 -28.62 -3.81
C PRO A 18 -1.74 -30.02 -3.87
N HIS A 19 -1.76 -30.67 -5.02
CA HIS A 19 -2.23 -32.06 -5.18
C HIS A 19 -1.10 -33.08 -5.19
N GLY A 20 0.15 -32.59 -5.14
CA GLY A 20 1.35 -33.43 -5.19
C GLY A 20 1.84 -33.89 -3.82
N PRO A 21 2.88 -34.71 -3.77
CA PRO A 21 3.51 -35.11 -2.52
C PRO A 21 4.27 -33.95 -1.90
N SER A 22 4.20 -33.82 -0.57
CA SER A 22 5.00 -32.88 0.22
C SER A 22 6.48 -33.29 0.22
N GLN A 23 7.35 -32.30 0.02
CA GLN A 23 8.79 -32.51 0.11
C GLN A 23 9.31 -32.09 1.48
N ILE A 24 10.11 -32.98 2.11
CA ILE A 24 10.80 -32.66 3.36
C ILE A 24 11.92 -31.67 3.08
N ILE A 25 11.89 -30.53 3.78
CA ILE A 25 12.88 -29.47 3.69
C ILE A 25 13.67 -29.40 5.01
N ASN A 26 14.99 -29.27 4.88
CA ASN A 26 15.87 -28.99 6.03
C ASN A 26 16.31 -27.51 5.99
N PRO A 27 15.70 -26.61 6.74
CA PRO A 27 16.03 -25.17 6.71
C PRO A 27 17.43 -24.85 7.23
N GLN A 28 18.07 -25.77 7.98
CA GLN A 28 19.42 -25.55 8.54
C GLN A 28 20.54 -25.63 7.49
N VAL A 29 20.22 -26.07 6.27
CA VAL A 29 21.20 -26.09 5.15
C VAL A 29 21.46 -24.69 4.63
N PHE A 30 20.44 -23.84 4.63
CA PHE A 30 20.59 -22.46 4.20
C PHE A 30 21.48 -21.66 5.16
N ARG A 31 22.35 -20.83 4.60
CA ARG A 31 23.32 -20.01 5.36
C ARG A 31 22.93 -18.56 5.28
N TRP A 32 22.24 -18.06 6.29
CA TRP A 32 21.90 -16.67 6.45
C TRP A 32 23.14 -15.79 6.61
N THR A 33 23.14 -14.61 6.01
CA THR A 33 24.19 -13.60 6.13
C THR A 33 23.71 -12.30 6.76
N ASP A 34 22.47 -12.23 7.19
CA ASP A 34 21.75 -11.06 7.72
C ASP A 34 21.87 -10.87 9.24
N HIS A 35 22.91 -11.41 9.87
CA HIS A 35 23.10 -11.41 11.33
C HIS A 35 23.07 -10.02 12.00
N ASP A 36 23.41 -8.97 11.25
CA ASP A 36 23.38 -7.58 11.73
C ASP A 36 22.05 -6.88 11.43
N TRP A 37 21.12 -7.53 10.74
CA TRP A 37 19.83 -6.97 10.44
C TRP A 37 18.98 -6.83 11.70
N ARG A 38 18.36 -5.64 11.92
CA ARG A 38 17.61 -5.31 13.14
C ARG A 38 16.11 -5.29 12.93
N GLY A 39 15.64 -5.62 11.73
CA GLY A 39 14.23 -5.52 11.36
C GLY A 39 13.80 -4.08 11.08
N VAL A 40 12.50 -3.86 11.06
CA VAL A 40 11.89 -2.57 10.72
C VAL A 40 10.77 -2.20 11.69
N THR A 41 10.60 -0.90 11.94
CA THR A 41 9.44 -0.31 12.63
C THR A 41 8.70 0.58 11.66
N ILE A 42 7.39 0.75 11.81
CA ILE A 42 6.56 1.47 10.82
C ILE A 42 6.97 2.94 10.56
N PRO A 43 7.37 3.75 11.57
CA PRO A 43 7.80 5.11 11.30
C PRO A 43 9.00 5.18 10.36
N GLY A 44 8.93 6.06 9.36
CA GLY A 44 10.00 6.26 8.37
C GLY A 44 9.99 5.27 7.20
N GLN A 45 9.11 4.26 7.21
CA GLN A 45 9.08 3.28 6.13
C GLN A 45 8.39 3.81 4.88
N ILE A 46 8.80 3.24 3.76
CA ILE A 46 8.27 3.41 2.43
C ILE A 46 8.09 2.00 1.87
N ILE A 47 6.84 1.58 1.76
CA ILE A 47 6.47 0.22 1.36
C ILE A 47 6.40 0.13 -0.16
N TYR A 48 6.84 -0.99 -0.72
CA TYR A 48 6.74 -1.30 -2.13
C TYR A 48 6.10 -2.68 -2.29
N GLU A 49 4.83 -2.69 -2.70
CA GLU A 49 4.07 -3.91 -2.95
C GLU A 49 4.44 -4.50 -4.30
N LEU A 50 4.69 -5.80 -4.35
CA LEU A 50 5.00 -6.51 -5.59
C LEU A 50 4.47 -7.95 -5.62
N HIS A 51 4.18 -8.42 -6.83
CA HIS A 51 3.84 -9.80 -7.16
C HIS A 51 5.04 -10.47 -7.84
N ILE A 52 5.63 -11.48 -7.23
CA ILE A 52 6.86 -12.13 -7.74
C ILE A 52 6.71 -12.56 -9.21
N GLY A 53 5.60 -13.21 -9.56
CA GLY A 53 5.37 -13.74 -10.91
C GLY A 53 5.29 -12.68 -12.00
N THR A 54 5.02 -11.40 -11.68
CA THR A 54 4.90 -10.31 -12.67
C THR A 54 5.96 -9.22 -12.50
N PHE A 55 6.77 -9.28 -11.45
CA PHE A 55 7.77 -8.26 -11.17
C PHE A 55 8.91 -8.25 -12.18
N THR A 56 9.27 -9.42 -12.70
CA THR A 56 10.27 -9.59 -13.77
C THR A 56 9.71 -10.44 -14.91
N ALA A 57 10.42 -10.50 -16.03
CA ALA A 57 10.02 -11.34 -17.14
C ALA A 57 9.98 -12.83 -16.77
N GLU A 58 10.96 -13.29 -15.98
CA GLU A 58 11.07 -14.67 -15.50
C GLU A 58 10.02 -14.97 -14.43
N GLY A 59 9.77 -14.02 -13.52
CA GLY A 59 8.79 -14.15 -12.44
C GLY A 59 9.24 -15.09 -11.32
N THR A 60 10.51 -15.04 -10.92
CA THR A 60 11.10 -15.90 -9.88
C THR A 60 11.79 -15.08 -8.80
N TYR A 61 12.02 -15.68 -7.62
CA TYR A 61 12.77 -15.04 -6.53
C TYR A 61 14.17 -14.62 -7.00
N GLU A 62 14.89 -15.49 -7.74
CA GLU A 62 16.22 -15.21 -8.26
C GLU A 62 16.24 -13.98 -9.16
N SER A 63 15.31 -13.87 -10.10
CA SER A 63 15.24 -12.71 -10.99
C SER A 63 14.86 -11.43 -10.25
N ALA A 64 13.99 -11.53 -9.24
CA ALA A 64 13.59 -10.40 -8.39
C ALA A 64 14.75 -9.84 -7.55
N ILE A 65 15.67 -10.68 -7.07
CA ILE A 65 16.90 -10.25 -6.36
C ILE A 65 17.66 -9.20 -7.17
N SER A 66 17.75 -9.36 -8.50
CA SER A 66 18.45 -8.43 -9.38
C SER A 66 17.91 -7.00 -9.34
N LYS A 67 16.66 -6.81 -8.88
CA LYS A 67 15.97 -5.51 -8.83
C LYS A 67 16.01 -4.85 -7.44
N LEU A 68 16.39 -5.56 -6.40
CA LEU A 68 16.49 -4.99 -5.04
C LEU A 68 17.41 -3.76 -4.96
N PRO A 69 18.60 -3.73 -5.60
CA PRO A 69 19.43 -2.53 -5.62
C PRO A 69 18.77 -1.32 -6.28
N HIS A 70 17.89 -1.53 -7.27
CA HIS A 70 17.10 -0.45 -7.87
C HIS A 70 16.11 0.12 -6.85
N LEU A 71 15.33 -0.73 -6.18
CA LEU A 71 14.36 -0.30 -5.16
C LEU A 71 15.06 0.51 -4.06
N LYS A 72 16.20 0.03 -3.57
CA LYS A 72 16.98 0.75 -2.55
C LYS A 72 17.45 2.12 -3.03
N ARG A 73 18.01 2.21 -4.25
CA ARG A 73 18.43 3.48 -4.84
C ARG A 73 17.27 4.43 -5.12
N THR A 74 16.08 3.92 -5.33
CA THR A 74 14.86 4.72 -5.45
C THR A 74 14.46 5.32 -4.12
N GLY A 75 14.78 4.66 -3.01
CA GLY A 75 14.48 5.11 -1.66
C GLY A 75 13.46 4.26 -0.93
N ILE A 76 13.08 3.12 -1.50
CA ILE A 76 12.23 2.12 -0.84
C ILE A 76 12.96 1.56 0.39
N THR A 77 12.20 1.20 1.42
CA THR A 77 12.74 0.65 2.68
C THR A 77 12.16 -0.71 3.02
N VAL A 78 10.96 -1.02 2.59
CA VAL A 78 10.27 -2.30 2.82
C VAL A 78 9.67 -2.80 1.52
N VAL A 79 9.87 -4.07 1.22
CA VAL A 79 9.18 -4.80 0.15
C VAL A 79 8.03 -5.58 0.77
N GLU A 80 6.82 -5.40 0.25
CA GLU A 80 5.65 -6.19 0.59
C GLU A 80 5.38 -7.19 -0.53
N LEU A 81 5.52 -8.48 -0.21
CA LEU A 81 5.26 -9.56 -1.16
C LEU A 81 3.78 -9.93 -1.13
N MET A 82 3.10 -9.89 -2.28
CA MET A 82 1.78 -10.48 -2.43
C MET A 82 1.83 -11.97 -2.01
N PRO A 83 0.69 -12.62 -1.69
CA PRO A 83 0.68 -13.92 -1.04
C PRO A 83 1.51 -14.98 -1.75
N LEU A 84 2.26 -15.77 -0.97
CA LEU A 84 3.19 -16.78 -1.45
C LEU A 84 2.75 -18.22 -1.13
N ALA A 85 1.69 -18.42 -0.32
CA ALA A 85 1.23 -19.78 0.02
C ALA A 85 0.89 -20.56 -1.25
N GLU A 86 1.24 -21.85 -1.27
CA GLU A 86 1.02 -22.72 -2.43
C GLU A 86 -0.46 -22.77 -2.83
N PHE A 87 -0.74 -22.62 -4.11
CA PHE A 87 -2.06 -22.60 -4.72
C PHE A 87 -2.11 -23.47 -5.99
N SER A 88 -3.30 -23.80 -6.46
CA SER A 88 -3.51 -24.60 -7.69
C SER A 88 -3.37 -23.73 -8.94
N GLY A 89 -2.82 -24.32 -10.02
CA GLY A 89 -2.59 -23.66 -11.30
C GLY A 89 -1.14 -23.24 -11.53
N CYS A 90 -0.88 -22.60 -12.68
CA CYS A 90 0.47 -22.15 -13.09
C CYS A 90 0.66 -20.64 -12.93
N PHE A 91 -0.39 -19.89 -12.63
CA PHE A 91 -0.35 -18.47 -12.30
C PHE A 91 -1.57 -18.06 -11.48
N GLY A 92 -1.41 -17.09 -10.61
CA GLY A 92 -2.46 -16.52 -9.76
C GLY A 92 -1.90 -15.40 -8.92
N TRP A 93 -2.80 -14.60 -8.33
CA TRP A 93 -2.41 -13.53 -7.40
C TRP A 93 -1.84 -14.06 -6.07
N GLY A 94 -2.17 -15.32 -5.72
CA GLY A 94 -1.77 -15.96 -4.47
C GLY A 94 -2.86 -15.97 -3.38
N TYR A 95 -4.00 -15.32 -3.58
CA TYR A 95 -5.12 -15.32 -2.61
C TYR A 95 -5.92 -16.62 -2.58
N ASP A 96 -5.61 -17.56 -3.45
CA ASP A 96 -6.16 -18.93 -3.47
C ASP A 96 -5.24 -19.95 -2.78
N GLY A 97 -4.37 -19.51 -1.85
CA GLY A 97 -3.42 -20.35 -1.12
C GLY A 97 -4.11 -21.41 -0.28
N VAL A 98 -3.56 -22.64 -0.25
CA VAL A 98 -4.11 -23.80 0.46
C VAL A 98 -3.11 -24.52 1.37
N ASP A 99 -1.81 -24.44 1.06
CA ASP A 99 -0.74 -24.97 1.90
C ASP A 99 0.06 -23.80 2.49
N LEU A 100 -0.40 -23.28 3.63
CA LEU A 100 0.05 -22.01 4.21
C LEU A 100 1.54 -21.99 4.60
N PHE A 101 2.15 -23.16 4.83
CA PHE A 101 3.57 -23.28 5.18
C PHE A 101 4.47 -23.52 3.96
N ALA A 102 3.90 -23.76 2.77
CA ALA A 102 4.66 -23.99 1.56
C ALA A 102 4.67 -22.73 0.70
N PRO A 103 5.83 -22.07 0.49
CA PRO A 103 5.94 -21.05 -0.54
C PRO A 103 5.72 -21.67 -1.92
N SER A 104 4.99 -20.97 -2.79
CA SER A 104 4.61 -21.47 -4.11
C SER A 104 5.82 -21.88 -4.94
N HIS A 105 5.78 -23.10 -5.46
CA HIS A 105 6.81 -23.67 -6.31
C HIS A 105 6.99 -22.92 -7.64
N LEU A 106 6.00 -22.11 -8.04
CA LEU A 106 6.03 -21.34 -9.28
C LEU A 106 7.12 -20.26 -9.28
N TYR A 107 7.53 -19.79 -8.10
CA TYR A 107 8.51 -18.71 -7.96
C TYR A 107 9.92 -19.20 -7.62
N GLY A 108 10.06 -20.49 -7.32
CA GLY A 108 11.31 -21.12 -6.93
C GLY A 108 11.16 -22.07 -5.73
N THR A 109 12.28 -22.45 -5.13
CA THR A 109 12.32 -23.29 -3.92
C THR A 109 12.23 -22.45 -2.65
N PRO A 110 11.97 -23.07 -1.48
CA PRO A 110 12.07 -22.36 -0.21
C PRO A 110 13.44 -21.71 0.05
N ASP A 111 14.53 -22.30 -0.46
CA ASP A 111 15.87 -21.71 -0.33
C ASP A 111 16.05 -20.50 -1.23
N ASP A 112 15.40 -20.44 -2.39
CA ASP A 112 15.40 -19.26 -3.24
C ASP A 112 14.65 -18.08 -2.59
N LEU A 113 13.55 -18.35 -1.85
CA LEU A 113 12.87 -17.33 -1.04
C LEU A 113 13.76 -16.85 0.11
N ARG A 114 14.47 -17.78 0.81
CA ARG A 114 15.45 -17.38 1.85
C ARG A 114 16.55 -16.50 1.24
N ALA A 115 17.05 -16.86 0.07
CA ALA A 115 18.07 -16.09 -0.65
C ALA A 115 17.55 -14.68 -1.04
N PHE A 116 16.26 -14.57 -1.42
CA PHE A 116 15.64 -13.28 -1.69
C PHE A 116 15.59 -12.39 -0.44
N VAL A 117 15.16 -12.93 0.70
CA VAL A 117 15.08 -12.17 1.96
C VAL A 117 16.49 -11.78 2.44
N ASP A 118 17.44 -12.70 2.43
CA ASP A 118 18.84 -12.41 2.81
C ASP A 118 19.45 -11.32 1.93
N ALA A 119 19.20 -11.36 0.62
CA ALA A 119 19.64 -10.32 -0.32
C ALA A 119 18.96 -8.97 -0.08
N ALA A 120 17.68 -8.97 0.28
CA ALA A 120 16.95 -7.75 0.64
C ALA A 120 17.56 -7.10 1.89
N HIS A 121 17.78 -7.87 2.97
CA HIS A 121 18.42 -7.41 4.19
C HIS A 121 19.84 -6.87 3.93
N LYS A 122 20.63 -7.58 3.15
CA LYS A 122 21.96 -7.14 2.74
C LYS A 122 21.94 -5.83 1.94
N THR A 123 20.88 -5.60 1.19
CA THR A 123 20.65 -4.34 0.46
C THR A 123 20.10 -3.24 1.38
N GLY A 124 19.66 -3.58 2.59
CA GLY A 124 19.05 -2.67 3.57
C GLY A 124 17.56 -2.44 3.30
N LEU A 125 16.85 -3.47 2.83
CA LEU A 125 15.41 -3.50 2.63
C LEU A 125 14.79 -4.52 3.58
N GLY A 126 13.73 -4.14 4.31
CA GLY A 126 12.87 -5.07 5.02
C GLY A 126 11.97 -5.83 4.04
N VAL A 127 11.47 -6.99 4.46
CA VAL A 127 10.53 -7.79 3.67
C VAL A 127 9.35 -8.19 4.55
N ILE A 128 8.14 -7.83 4.13
CA ILE A 128 6.90 -8.29 4.76
C ILE A 128 6.11 -9.15 3.77
N LEU A 129 5.31 -10.05 4.32
CA LEU A 129 4.52 -10.99 3.52
C LEU A 129 3.03 -10.72 3.71
N ASP A 130 2.30 -10.65 2.61
CA ASP A 130 0.85 -10.68 2.63
C ASP A 130 0.36 -12.10 2.90
N VAL A 131 -0.45 -12.27 3.95
CA VAL A 131 -0.97 -13.57 4.38
C VAL A 131 -2.49 -13.57 4.42
N VAL A 132 -3.06 -14.65 3.87
CA VAL A 132 -4.49 -14.86 3.77
C VAL A 132 -4.93 -15.80 4.89
N TYR A 133 -5.48 -15.25 5.99
CA TYR A 133 -5.95 -16.02 7.13
C TYR A 133 -7.47 -15.92 7.33
N ASN A 134 -8.17 -15.28 6.41
CA ASN A 134 -9.62 -15.14 6.41
C ASN A 134 -10.33 -16.31 5.69
N HIS A 135 -9.66 -16.96 4.74
CA HIS A 135 -10.16 -18.09 3.95
C HIS A 135 -9.02 -18.94 3.40
N LEU A 136 -9.35 -20.03 2.74
CA LEU A 136 -8.43 -20.86 1.96
C LEU A 136 -8.98 -21.05 0.55
N GLY A 137 -8.07 -21.26 -0.40
CA GLY A 137 -8.42 -21.47 -1.79
C GLY A 137 -9.37 -22.65 -2.03
N PRO A 138 -10.14 -22.61 -3.11
CA PRO A 138 -11.17 -23.61 -3.39
C PRO A 138 -10.66 -24.92 -4.00
N ASP A 139 -9.41 -24.97 -4.49
CA ASP A 139 -8.81 -26.14 -5.13
C ASP A 139 -7.49 -26.50 -4.47
N GLY A 140 -7.40 -27.70 -3.89
CA GLY A 140 -6.22 -28.19 -3.15
C GLY A 140 -6.30 -28.05 -1.63
N ASN A 141 -7.39 -27.50 -1.09
CA ASN A 141 -7.61 -27.45 0.35
C ASN A 141 -8.03 -28.84 0.89
N TYR A 142 -7.09 -29.50 1.55
CA TYR A 142 -7.30 -30.81 2.14
C TYR A 142 -7.45 -30.80 3.67
N LEU A 143 -7.51 -29.62 4.33
CA LEU A 143 -7.58 -29.55 5.79
C LEU A 143 -8.76 -30.32 6.39
N LYS A 144 -9.90 -30.34 5.71
CA LYS A 144 -11.08 -31.13 6.15
C LYS A 144 -10.85 -32.64 6.16
N GLN A 145 -9.87 -33.15 5.42
CA GLN A 145 -9.53 -34.57 5.46
C GLN A 145 -8.80 -34.93 6.76
N TYR A 146 -8.20 -33.94 7.42
CA TYR A 146 -7.52 -34.10 8.71
C TYR A 146 -8.43 -33.79 9.88
N SER A 147 -9.18 -32.67 9.83
CA SER A 147 -10.19 -32.33 10.83
C SER A 147 -11.26 -31.39 10.24
N ALA A 148 -12.51 -31.63 10.59
CA ALA A 148 -13.60 -30.72 10.31
C ALA A 148 -13.51 -29.43 11.15
N ASP A 149 -12.76 -29.45 12.26
CA ASP A 149 -12.66 -28.33 13.21
C ASP A 149 -11.94 -27.10 12.64
N TYR A 150 -11.26 -27.21 11.49
CA TYR A 150 -10.62 -26.05 10.84
C TYR A 150 -11.63 -24.98 10.41
N PHE A 151 -12.87 -25.34 10.16
CA PHE A 151 -13.89 -24.46 9.60
C PHE A 151 -15.13 -24.41 10.47
N THR A 152 -15.90 -23.32 10.32
CA THR A 152 -17.23 -23.17 10.92
C THR A 152 -18.31 -23.22 9.83
N GLU A 153 -19.56 -23.39 10.23
CA GLU A 153 -20.71 -23.32 9.31
C GLU A 153 -20.98 -21.87 8.80
N LYS A 154 -20.25 -20.88 9.31
CA LYS A 154 -20.40 -19.49 8.91
C LYS A 154 -19.84 -19.30 7.50
N ALA A 155 -20.66 -18.85 6.57
CA ALA A 155 -20.24 -18.55 5.20
C ALA A 155 -19.62 -17.15 5.12
N THR A 156 -18.55 -17.03 4.33
CA THR A 156 -17.97 -15.77 3.85
C THR A 156 -18.17 -15.65 2.35
N GLU A 157 -17.75 -14.54 1.75
CA GLU A 157 -17.74 -14.37 0.29
C GLU A 157 -16.81 -15.37 -0.42
N TRP A 158 -15.82 -15.91 0.32
CA TRP A 158 -14.79 -16.82 -0.20
C TRP A 158 -14.92 -18.26 0.30
N GLY A 159 -16.04 -18.60 0.97
CA GLY A 159 -16.29 -19.95 1.46
C GLY A 159 -16.55 -20.01 2.98
N GLU A 160 -16.24 -21.14 3.60
CA GLU A 160 -16.44 -21.34 5.03
C GLU A 160 -15.41 -20.55 5.83
N ALA A 161 -15.85 -19.91 6.91
CA ALA A 161 -14.95 -19.17 7.80
C ALA A 161 -14.04 -20.12 8.59
N ILE A 162 -12.83 -19.67 8.87
CA ILE A 162 -11.88 -20.36 9.75
C ILE A 162 -12.41 -20.35 11.18
N ASN A 163 -12.23 -21.45 11.90
CA ASN A 163 -12.71 -21.63 13.27
C ASN A 163 -11.74 -21.05 14.30
N PHE A 164 -11.86 -19.76 14.62
CA PHE A 164 -11.02 -19.13 15.65
C PHE A 164 -11.67 -19.08 17.04
N ASP A 165 -12.99 -19.27 17.17
CA ASP A 165 -13.72 -19.07 18.42
C ASP A 165 -14.78 -20.14 18.75
N GLY A 166 -14.98 -21.11 17.85
CA GLY A 166 -15.93 -22.20 18.04
C GLY A 166 -15.38 -23.36 18.86
N PRO A 167 -16.14 -24.45 19.00
CA PRO A 167 -15.66 -25.68 19.62
C PRO A 167 -14.35 -26.17 18.97
N ASN A 168 -13.40 -26.67 19.77
CA ASN A 168 -12.10 -27.16 19.31
C ASN A 168 -11.26 -26.15 18.52
N SER A 169 -11.47 -24.84 18.69
CA SER A 169 -10.73 -23.80 17.97
C SER A 169 -9.24 -23.66 18.38
N LEU A 170 -8.84 -24.11 19.57
CA LEU A 170 -7.46 -23.93 20.04
C LEU A 170 -6.42 -24.53 19.10
N PRO A 171 -6.51 -25.78 18.62
CA PRO A 171 -5.54 -26.32 17.66
C PRO A 171 -5.55 -25.56 16.32
N VAL A 172 -6.70 -25.01 15.91
CA VAL A 172 -6.81 -24.21 14.69
C VAL A 172 -6.06 -22.89 14.89
N ARG A 173 -6.27 -22.21 16.02
CA ARG A 173 -5.51 -21.00 16.37
C ARG A 173 -4.00 -21.27 16.39
N GLU A 174 -3.58 -22.38 17.02
CA GLU A 174 -2.17 -22.80 17.07
C GLU A 174 -1.59 -23.05 15.67
N PHE A 175 -2.36 -23.61 14.74
CA PHE A 175 -1.93 -23.81 13.36
C PHE A 175 -1.60 -22.47 12.67
N PHE A 176 -2.48 -21.48 12.78
CA PHE A 176 -2.25 -20.14 12.18
C PHE A 176 -1.14 -19.37 12.91
N LEU A 177 -1.09 -19.42 14.24
CA LEU A 177 -0.02 -18.76 15.00
C LEU A 177 1.36 -19.41 14.74
N SER A 178 1.41 -20.72 14.56
CA SER A 178 2.64 -21.41 14.13
C SER A 178 3.06 -21.00 12.72
N ASN A 179 2.11 -20.70 11.85
CA ASN A 179 2.41 -20.19 10.52
C ASN A 179 2.98 -18.75 10.57
N VAL A 180 2.46 -17.90 11.45
CA VAL A 180 3.05 -16.57 11.73
C VAL A 180 4.50 -16.71 12.20
N GLU A 181 4.72 -17.56 13.23
CA GLU A 181 6.07 -17.81 13.76
C GLU A 181 7.01 -18.35 12.68
N TYR A 182 6.52 -19.23 11.82
CA TYR A 182 7.27 -19.83 10.73
C TYR A 182 7.77 -18.77 9.73
N TRP A 183 6.92 -17.87 9.25
CA TRP A 183 7.33 -16.83 8.31
C TRP A 183 8.36 -15.87 8.94
N ILE A 184 8.14 -15.46 10.18
CA ILE A 184 9.04 -14.53 10.88
C ILE A 184 10.38 -15.19 11.25
N ARG A 185 10.35 -16.41 11.77
CA ARG A 185 11.56 -17.07 12.31
C ARG A 185 12.35 -17.83 11.26
N GLU A 186 11.67 -18.57 10.37
CA GLU A 186 12.35 -19.44 9.40
C GLU A 186 12.71 -18.73 8.10
N PHE A 187 11.92 -17.75 7.68
CA PHE A 187 12.21 -16.94 6.49
C PHE A 187 12.73 -15.53 6.81
N HIS A 188 12.93 -15.21 8.06
CA HIS A 188 13.38 -13.90 8.53
C HIS A 188 12.52 -12.72 8.02
N MET A 189 11.22 -12.96 7.72
CA MET A 189 10.32 -11.86 7.34
C MET A 189 10.29 -10.79 8.45
N ASP A 190 10.24 -9.53 8.04
CA ASP A 190 10.17 -8.38 8.95
C ASP A 190 8.74 -8.01 9.33
N GLY A 191 7.78 -8.81 8.92
CA GLY A 191 6.40 -8.60 9.27
C GLY A 191 5.41 -9.23 8.31
N LEU A 192 4.14 -8.90 8.54
CA LEU A 192 3.01 -9.43 7.78
C LEU A 192 2.05 -8.30 7.39
N ARG A 193 1.40 -8.47 6.25
CA ARG A 193 0.15 -7.78 5.92
C ARG A 193 -0.99 -8.79 6.02
N LEU A 194 -2.02 -8.49 6.78
CA LEU A 194 -3.17 -9.36 6.99
C LEU A 194 -4.30 -8.98 6.03
N ASP A 195 -4.64 -9.91 5.15
CA ASP A 195 -5.69 -9.73 4.15
C ASP A 195 -7.09 -9.70 4.78
N ALA A 196 -7.96 -8.83 4.28
CA ALA A 196 -9.40 -8.77 4.53
C ALA A 196 -9.80 -9.10 5.99
N THR A 197 -9.19 -8.44 6.96
CA THR A 197 -9.36 -8.74 8.40
C THR A 197 -10.80 -8.60 8.89
N GLN A 198 -11.67 -7.91 8.17
CA GLN A 198 -13.12 -7.84 8.44
C GLN A 198 -13.83 -9.19 8.28
N SER A 199 -13.22 -10.13 7.56
CA SER A 199 -13.74 -11.48 7.34
C SER A 199 -13.17 -12.51 8.29
N ILE A 200 -12.32 -12.09 9.23
CA ILE A 200 -11.81 -12.91 10.34
C ILE A 200 -12.74 -12.74 11.54
N PHE A 201 -13.50 -13.80 11.85
CA PHE A 201 -14.47 -13.79 12.94
C PHE A 201 -13.86 -14.46 14.17
N ASP A 202 -13.79 -13.71 15.26
CA ASP A 202 -13.30 -14.20 16.54
C ASP A 202 -13.92 -13.39 17.69
N SER A 203 -14.61 -14.08 18.59
CA SER A 203 -15.22 -13.52 19.80
C SER A 203 -14.50 -13.92 21.09
N SER A 204 -13.30 -14.52 20.96
CA SER A 204 -12.48 -14.92 22.10
C SER A 204 -11.98 -13.72 22.90
N ASP A 205 -11.60 -13.94 24.17
CA ASP A 205 -11.04 -12.89 25.03
C ASP A 205 -9.82 -12.20 24.42
N GLU A 206 -8.90 -12.98 23.86
CA GLU A 206 -7.82 -12.48 22.98
C GLU A 206 -8.19 -12.78 21.53
N HIS A 207 -8.58 -11.73 20.80
CA HIS A 207 -8.89 -11.86 19.38
C HIS A 207 -7.69 -12.37 18.59
N ILE A 208 -7.90 -13.27 17.61
CA ILE A 208 -6.81 -13.89 16.85
C ILE A 208 -5.87 -12.85 16.20
N LEU A 209 -6.37 -11.71 15.77
CA LEU A 209 -5.54 -10.62 15.22
C LEU A 209 -4.55 -10.08 16.26
N ALA A 210 -4.97 -9.95 17.53
CA ALA A 210 -4.06 -9.55 18.62
C ALA A 210 -3.04 -10.64 18.92
N ALA A 211 -3.46 -11.91 18.90
CA ALA A 211 -2.56 -13.03 19.07
C ALA A 211 -1.54 -13.13 17.92
N ILE A 212 -1.94 -12.85 16.67
CA ILE A 212 -1.05 -12.78 15.50
C ILE A 212 0.01 -11.69 15.69
N ALA A 213 -0.39 -10.46 16.02
CA ALA A 213 0.54 -9.36 16.24
C ALA A 213 1.56 -9.70 17.34
N ARG A 214 1.07 -10.18 18.50
CA ARG A 214 1.91 -10.61 19.61
C ARG A 214 2.88 -11.73 19.20
N THR A 215 2.40 -12.71 18.43
CA THR A 215 3.22 -13.83 17.97
C THR A 215 4.31 -13.38 17.01
N ALA A 216 3.97 -12.51 16.04
CA ALA A 216 4.94 -11.95 15.10
C ALA A 216 6.06 -11.18 15.81
N HIS A 217 5.70 -10.26 16.72
CA HIS A 217 6.68 -9.50 17.50
C HIS A 217 7.57 -10.39 18.38
N ASN A 218 7.03 -11.45 18.98
CA ASN A 218 7.80 -12.37 19.81
C ASN A 218 8.69 -13.31 18.98
N ALA A 219 8.25 -13.72 17.78
CA ALA A 219 8.98 -14.65 16.93
C ALA A 219 10.25 -14.06 16.31
N ALA A 220 10.39 -12.74 16.30
CA ALA A 220 11.47 -12.04 15.62
C ALA A 220 12.83 -12.08 16.34
N ASP A 221 12.90 -12.67 17.53
CA ASP A 221 14.13 -12.92 18.28
C ASP A 221 15.03 -11.67 18.44
N GLY A 222 14.39 -10.55 18.81
CA GLY A 222 15.05 -9.26 19.04
C GLY A 222 15.14 -8.34 17.81
N ARG A 223 14.74 -8.79 16.62
CA ARG A 223 14.50 -7.90 15.48
C ARG A 223 13.18 -7.16 15.64
N ALA A 224 13.09 -5.94 15.16
CA ALA A 224 11.80 -5.25 15.05
C ALA A 224 10.98 -5.85 13.89
N THR A 225 9.66 -5.98 14.10
CA THR A 225 8.71 -6.45 13.08
C THR A 225 7.50 -5.55 13.01
N ILE A 226 6.82 -5.55 11.88
CA ILE A 226 5.58 -4.80 11.68
C ILE A 226 4.45 -5.74 11.24
N VAL A 227 3.26 -5.51 11.76
CA VAL A 227 2.04 -6.19 11.33
C VAL A 227 1.07 -5.14 10.82
N THR A 228 0.82 -5.15 9.52
CA THR A 228 -0.15 -4.28 8.87
C THR A 228 -1.44 -5.05 8.58
N ALA A 229 -2.54 -4.35 8.38
CA ALA A 229 -3.80 -5.00 8.02
C ALA A 229 -4.59 -4.20 6.98
N GLU A 230 -5.21 -4.92 6.09
CA GLU A 230 -6.36 -4.42 5.35
C GLU A 230 -7.61 -4.60 6.21
N ASN A 231 -8.36 -3.52 6.38
CA ASN A 231 -9.62 -3.53 7.11
C ASN A 231 -10.60 -2.56 6.44
N GLU A 232 -11.43 -3.06 5.54
CA GLU A 232 -12.40 -2.25 4.79
C GLU A 232 -13.29 -1.38 5.71
N PRO A 233 -13.79 -1.86 6.86
CA PRO A 233 -14.55 -1.03 7.80
C PRO A 233 -13.74 0.06 8.52
N GLN A 234 -12.42 0.07 8.43
CA GLN A 234 -11.50 1.05 9.02
C GLN A 234 -11.62 1.18 10.53
N HIS A 235 -11.57 0.05 11.22
CA HIS A 235 -11.61 0.01 12.67
C HIS A 235 -10.24 0.35 13.28
N ALA A 236 -10.06 1.58 13.75
CA ALA A 236 -8.83 2.06 14.37
C ALA A 236 -8.41 1.24 15.62
N ARG A 237 -9.32 0.45 16.20
CA ARG A 237 -9.04 -0.48 17.29
C ARG A 237 -7.91 -1.46 16.94
N LEU A 238 -7.80 -1.86 15.67
CA LEU A 238 -6.77 -2.81 15.26
C LEU A 238 -5.36 -2.27 15.54
N ALA A 239 -5.11 -0.98 15.29
CA ALA A 239 -3.80 -0.35 15.49
C ALA A 239 -3.61 0.29 16.88
N ARG A 240 -4.61 0.23 17.76
CA ARG A 240 -4.41 0.70 19.13
C ARG A 240 -3.62 -0.30 19.96
N PRO A 241 -2.80 0.15 20.92
CA PRO A 241 -2.14 -0.73 21.89
C PRO A 241 -3.13 -1.61 22.65
N VAL A 242 -2.68 -2.81 23.01
CA VAL A 242 -3.50 -3.81 23.72
C VAL A 242 -3.98 -3.27 25.10
N ASP A 243 -3.12 -2.56 25.80
CA ASP A 243 -3.44 -1.92 27.10
C ASP A 243 -4.49 -0.80 26.99
N GLN A 244 -4.75 -0.31 25.76
CA GLN A 244 -5.81 0.64 25.44
C GLN A 244 -7.05 -0.04 24.81
N GLY A 245 -7.14 -1.36 24.90
CA GLY A 245 -8.23 -2.17 24.37
C GLY A 245 -8.17 -2.39 22.85
N GLY A 246 -7.00 -2.18 22.24
CA GLY A 246 -6.73 -2.47 20.84
C GLY A 246 -6.20 -3.87 20.60
N TYR A 247 -5.77 -4.14 19.36
CA TYR A 247 -5.17 -5.41 18.97
C TYR A 247 -3.65 -5.34 18.80
N GLY A 248 -3.06 -4.14 18.84
CA GLY A 248 -1.62 -3.95 18.80
C GLY A 248 -0.97 -4.20 17.43
N LEU A 249 -1.73 -4.08 16.34
CA LEU A 249 -1.17 -4.03 14.99
C LEU A 249 -0.45 -2.68 14.80
N ASP A 250 0.54 -2.65 13.92
CA ASP A 250 1.39 -1.48 13.72
C ASP A 250 0.80 -0.48 12.72
N ALA A 251 0.08 -0.95 11.69
CA ALA A 251 -0.54 -0.07 10.71
C ALA A 251 -1.76 -0.68 10.02
N LEU A 252 -2.53 0.20 9.37
CA LEU A 252 -3.74 -0.13 8.62
C LEU A 252 -3.68 0.51 7.23
N TRP A 253 -4.08 -0.21 6.20
CA TRP A 253 -4.27 0.34 4.87
C TRP A 253 -5.37 1.41 4.87
N ASN A 254 -5.14 2.51 4.17
CA ASN A 254 -6.02 3.69 4.16
C ASN A 254 -6.74 3.83 2.81
N ASP A 255 -7.84 3.11 2.66
CA ASP A 255 -8.69 3.22 1.47
C ASP A 255 -9.27 4.61 1.26
N ASP A 256 -9.57 5.35 2.33
CA ASP A 256 -10.13 6.70 2.22
C ASP A 256 -9.19 7.64 1.45
N PHE A 257 -7.87 7.54 1.70
CA PHE A 257 -6.89 8.32 0.95
C PHE A 257 -6.91 7.96 -0.54
N HIS A 258 -6.89 6.65 -0.84
CA HIS A 258 -6.98 6.16 -2.22
C HIS A 258 -8.26 6.62 -2.92
N HIS A 259 -9.41 6.45 -2.26
CA HIS A 259 -10.71 6.75 -2.85
C HIS A 259 -10.84 8.25 -3.16
N SER A 260 -10.42 9.12 -2.23
CA SER A 260 -10.36 10.57 -2.49
C SER A 260 -9.41 10.92 -3.62
N ALA A 261 -8.23 10.29 -3.67
CA ALA A 261 -7.24 10.51 -4.74
C ALA A 261 -7.78 10.09 -6.11
N LEU A 262 -8.41 8.91 -6.21
CA LEU A 262 -9.00 8.44 -7.46
C LEU A 262 -10.09 9.41 -7.95
N VAL A 263 -11.01 9.83 -7.07
CA VAL A 263 -12.09 10.77 -7.43
C VAL A 263 -11.49 12.11 -7.88
N ALA A 264 -10.51 12.65 -7.14
CA ALA A 264 -9.86 13.93 -7.49
C ALA A 264 -9.16 13.89 -8.85
N LEU A 265 -8.51 12.77 -9.17
CA LEU A 265 -7.70 12.63 -10.39
C LEU A 265 -8.53 12.28 -11.63
N THR A 266 -9.59 11.48 -11.46
CA THR A 266 -10.34 10.93 -12.60
C THR A 266 -11.76 11.45 -12.73
N GLY A 267 -12.33 12.03 -11.67
CA GLY A 267 -13.74 12.41 -11.61
C GLY A 267 -14.71 11.23 -11.48
N HIS A 268 -14.21 9.98 -11.48
CA HIS A 268 -15.08 8.79 -11.33
C HIS A 268 -15.53 8.64 -9.88
N LYS A 269 -16.84 8.72 -9.68
CA LYS A 269 -17.50 8.68 -8.38
C LYS A 269 -18.60 7.63 -8.38
N GLU A 270 -18.20 6.36 -8.41
CA GLU A 270 -19.07 5.20 -8.58
C GLU A 270 -18.82 4.16 -7.49
N ALA A 271 -19.80 3.31 -7.21
CA ALA A 271 -19.71 2.23 -6.24
C ALA A 271 -19.15 2.73 -4.89
N TYR A 272 -18.14 2.09 -4.33
CA TYR A 272 -17.55 2.49 -3.06
C TYR A 272 -16.77 3.81 -3.09
N TYR A 273 -16.62 4.46 -4.26
CA TYR A 273 -16.07 5.82 -4.36
C TYR A 273 -17.14 6.91 -4.20
N GLN A 274 -18.44 6.55 -4.20
CA GLN A 274 -19.52 7.55 -4.28
C GLN A 274 -19.59 8.52 -3.10
N ASP A 275 -19.09 8.10 -1.93
CA ASP A 275 -19.12 8.91 -0.72
C ASP A 275 -17.87 9.81 -0.57
N HIS A 276 -16.91 9.71 -1.49
CA HIS A 276 -15.74 10.58 -1.56
C HIS A 276 -15.97 11.67 -2.60
N SER A 277 -15.50 12.87 -2.33
CA SER A 277 -15.64 14.01 -3.25
C SER A 277 -14.36 14.35 -4.00
N GLY A 278 -13.19 13.87 -3.52
CA GLY A 278 -11.89 14.29 -3.99
C GLY A 278 -11.58 15.75 -3.70
N ALA A 279 -12.31 16.37 -2.77
CA ALA A 279 -12.15 17.78 -2.42
C ALA A 279 -10.89 18.02 -1.57
N PRO A 280 -10.29 19.21 -1.62
CA PRO A 280 -9.15 19.61 -0.81
C PRO A 280 -9.27 19.29 0.67
N GLN A 281 -10.47 19.47 1.25
CA GLN A 281 -10.71 19.19 2.67
C GLN A 281 -10.50 17.72 3.03
N GLU A 282 -10.79 16.78 2.13
CA GLU A 282 -10.56 15.34 2.39
C GLU A 282 -9.07 15.05 2.58
N PHE A 283 -8.20 15.64 1.75
CA PHE A 283 -6.74 15.47 1.86
C PHE A 283 -6.17 16.11 3.12
N ILE A 284 -6.66 17.31 3.49
CA ILE A 284 -6.31 17.94 4.77
C ILE A 284 -6.72 17.04 5.93
N SER A 285 -7.93 16.50 5.89
CA SER A 285 -8.44 15.62 6.94
C SER A 285 -7.68 14.30 7.00
N ALA A 286 -7.37 13.68 5.86
CA ALA A 286 -6.57 12.47 5.78
C ALA A 286 -5.15 12.68 6.34
N ALA A 287 -4.50 13.80 6.01
CA ALA A 287 -3.19 14.15 6.55
C ALA A 287 -3.19 14.34 8.08
N LYS A 288 -4.29 14.88 8.64
CA LYS A 288 -4.42 15.16 10.08
C LYS A 288 -4.90 13.97 10.90
N TYR A 289 -5.80 13.15 10.34
CA TYR A 289 -6.56 12.17 11.08
C TYR A 289 -6.49 10.74 10.52
N GLY A 290 -5.84 10.54 9.38
CA GLY A 290 -5.78 9.26 8.69
C GLY A 290 -7.08 8.94 7.97
N PHE A 291 -8.01 8.25 8.66
CA PHE A 291 -9.31 7.92 8.07
C PHE A 291 -10.26 9.12 8.03
N LEU A 292 -11.01 9.24 6.94
CA LEU A 292 -12.06 10.25 6.78
C LEU A 292 -13.35 9.83 7.48
N PHE A 293 -13.71 8.56 7.35
CA PHE A 293 -14.87 8.01 8.03
C PHE A 293 -14.47 7.47 9.40
N GLN A 294 -15.04 8.07 10.46
CA GLN A 294 -14.73 7.73 11.86
C GLN A 294 -16.02 7.51 12.66
N GLY A 295 -17.03 6.90 12.02
CA GLY A 295 -18.37 6.65 12.56
C GLY A 295 -19.48 7.34 11.78
N GLN A 296 -19.14 8.16 10.78
CA GLN A 296 -20.14 8.81 9.93
C GLN A 296 -20.80 7.75 9.02
N ARG A 297 -22.03 8.11 8.59
CA ARG A 297 -22.76 7.29 7.63
C ARG A 297 -21.99 7.20 6.31
N TYR A 298 -21.88 5.99 5.80
CA TYR A 298 -21.31 5.65 4.50
C TYR A 298 -22.45 5.12 3.64
N ASP A 299 -22.89 5.91 2.66
CA ASP A 299 -24.14 5.65 1.94
C ASP A 299 -24.03 4.43 1.02
N TRP A 300 -22.85 4.12 0.50
CA TRP A 300 -22.63 2.89 -0.25
C TRP A 300 -23.04 1.64 0.55
N GLN A 301 -22.62 1.55 1.81
CA GLN A 301 -22.95 0.41 2.67
C GLN A 301 -24.21 0.61 3.51
N LYS A 302 -24.82 1.81 3.47
CA LYS A 302 -26.01 2.20 4.26
C LYS A 302 -25.83 2.02 5.77
N LYS A 303 -24.60 2.10 6.26
CA LYS A 303 -24.21 1.94 7.67
C LYS A 303 -23.09 2.92 8.04
N PRO A 304 -22.78 3.13 9.33
CA PRO A 304 -21.56 3.84 9.73
C PRO A 304 -20.30 3.12 9.27
N ARG A 305 -19.26 3.89 8.87
CA ARG A 305 -17.92 3.38 8.53
C ARG A 305 -16.88 4.04 9.44
N GLY A 306 -15.84 3.28 9.73
CA GLY A 306 -14.70 3.73 10.52
C GLY A 306 -14.99 3.88 12.02
N THR A 307 -13.94 4.16 12.73
CA THR A 307 -13.98 4.51 14.15
C THR A 307 -12.99 5.64 14.44
N PRO A 308 -13.18 6.43 15.54
CA PRO A 308 -12.28 7.53 15.87
C PRO A 308 -10.82 7.08 15.92
N THR A 309 -9.93 7.84 15.27
CA THR A 309 -8.49 7.54 15.15
C THR A 309 -7.65 8.21 16.23
N ARG A 310 -8.27 8.91 17.18
CA ARG A 310 -7.54 9.60 18.25
C ARG A 310 -6.62 8.64 18.99
N GLY A 311 -5.34 9.02 19.11
CA GLY A 311 -4.32 8.21 19.77
C GLY A 311 -3.58 7.23 18.82
N VAL A 312 -3.99 7.13 17.55
CA VAL A 312 -3.24 6.41 16.51
C VAL A 312 -2.25 7.38 15.86
N THR A 313 -1.01 6.95 15.70
CA THR A 313 0.04 7.78 15.06
C THR A 313 -0.20 7.92 13.56
N PRO A 314 0.19 9.02 12.92
CA PRO A 314 0.05 9.18 11.47
C PRO A 314 0.74 8.06 10.66
N SER A 315 1.90 7.60 11.11
CA SER A 315 2.63 6.50 10.46
C SER A 315 1.88 5.17 10.42
N ALA A 316 0.89 4.99 11.30
CA ALA A 316 0.04 3.79 11.30
C ALA A 316 -0.99 3.76 10.16
N PHE A 317 -1.09 4.79 9.33
CA PHE A 317 -1.95 4.80 8.15
C PHE A 317 -1.11 4.61 6.89
N VAL A 318 -1.26 3.45 6.24
CA VAL A 318 -0.58 3.15 4.97
C VAL A 318 -1.38 3.77 3.84
N ASN A 319 -0.86 4.84 3.27
CA ASN A 319 -1.48 5.58 2.17
C ASN A 319 -0.97 5.07 0.83
N PHE A 320 -1.86 4.91 -0.13
CA PHE A 320 -1.53 4.51 -1.50
C PHE A 320 -2.45 5.20 -2.51
N VAL A 321 -2.00 5.31 -3.73
CA VAL A 321 -2.81 5.71 -4.89
C VAL A 321 -3.00 4.56 -5.87
N GLU A 322 -2.17 3.53 -5.76
CA GLU A 322 -2.27 2.25 -6.46
C GLU A 322 -1.90 1.12 -5.51
N ASN A 323 -2.57 -0.01 -5.62
CA ASN A 323 -2.21 -1.32 -5.13
C ASN A 323 -2.75 -2.37 -6.13
N HIS A 324 -2.51 -3.64 -5.87
CA HIS A 324 -2.92 -4.73 -6.77
C HIS A 324 -4.43 -4.72 -7.06
N ASP A 325 -5.28 -4.50 -6.04
CA ASP A 325 -6.74 -4.48 -6.17
C ASP A 325 -7.24 -3.26 -6.95
N GLN A 326 -6.76 -2.09 -6.56
CA GLN A 326 -7.31 -0.84 -7.07
C GLN A 326 -6.95 -0.62 -8.55
N VAL A 327 -5.78 -1.09 -8.99
CA VAL A 327 -5.43 -1.08 -10.41
C VAL A 327 -6.31 -2.06 -11.19
N ALA A 328 -6.47 -3.29 -10.67
CA ALA A 328 -7.28 -4.31 -11.33
C ALA A 328 -8.77 -3.96 -11.37
N ASN A 329 -9.30 -3.31 -10.33
CA ASN A 329 -10.71 -2.91 -10.24
C ASN A 329 -11.11 -1.84 -11.27
N GLY A 330 -10.15 -1.22 -11.95
CA GLY A 330 -10.39 -0.38 -13.13
C GLY A 330 -10.86 -1.14 -14.38
N GLY A 331 -11.02 -2.46 -14.31
CA GLY A 331 -11.53 -3.35 -15.36
C GLY A 331 -10.53 -3.66 -16.48
N ARG A 332 -9.67 -2.72 -16.84
CA ARG A 332 -8.59 -2.88 -17.85
C ARG A 332 -7.20 -2.89 -17.23
N GLY A 333 -7.10 -2.80 -15.91
CA GLY A 333 -5.82 -2.74 -15.20
C GLY A 333 -4.97 -1.51 -15.52
N ALA A 334 -5.59 -0.44 -16.00
CA ALA A 334 -4.88 0.79 -16.36
C ALA A 334 -4.36 1.50 -15.11
N ARG A 335 -3.08 1.88 -15.15
CA ARG A 335 -2.41 2.63 -14.09
C ARG A 335 -3.01 4.02 -13.95
N LEU A 336 -2.94 4.60 -12.76
CA LEU A 336 -3.58 5.88 -12.47
C LEU A 336 -2.97 7.03 -13.31
N HIS A 337 -1.65 7.01 -13.57
CA HIS A 337 -0.99 7.98 -14.44
C HIS A 337 -1.51 7.97 -15.89
N GLN A 338 -2.12 6.87 -16.34
CA GLN A 338 -2.75 6.74 -17.66
C GLN A 338 -4.21 7.25 -17.68
N ARG A 339 -4.78 7.54 -16.51
CA ARG A 339 -6.20 7.90 -16.33
C ARG A 339 -6.41 9.38 -15.98
N THR A 340 -5.33 10.15 -15.83
CA THR A 340 -5.34 11.55 -15.48
C THR A 340 -4.21 12.30 -16.20
N SER A 341 -4.16 13.64 -16.09
CA SER A 341 -3.04 14.40 -16.62
C SER A 341 -1.74 14.14 -15.86
N SER A 342 -0.61 14.30 -16.55
CA SER A 342 0.71 14.12 -15.94
C SER A 342 0.96 15.09 -14.77
N GLY A 343 0.48 16.32 -14.86
CA GLY A 343 0.60 17.32 -13.79
C GLY A 343 -0.17 16.92 -12.53
N ARG A 344 -1.44 16.53 -12.65
CA ARG A 344 -2.24 16.04 -11.53
C ARG A 344 -1.63 14.81 -10.89
N TYR A 345 -1.15 13.86 -11.70
CA TYR A 345 -0.50 12.65 -11.17
C TYR A 345 0.77 13.00 -10.38
N ARG A 346 1.64 13.88 -10.91
CA ARG A 346 2.82 14.38 -10.19
C ARG A 346 2.45 15.05 -8.87
N ALA A 347 1.44 15.91 -8.88
CA ALA A 347 0.98 16.62 -7.67
C ALA A 347 0.44 15.67 -6.61
N MET A 348 -0.36 14.68 -7.00
CA MET A 348 -0.88 13.66 -6.09
C MET A 348 0.23 12.74 -5.55
N THR A 349 1.21 12.41 -6.39
CA THR A 349 2.39 11.64 -5.97
C THR A 349 3.19 12.40 -4.91
N ALA A 350 3.37 13.71 -5.08
CA ALA A 350 4.03 14.54 -4.08
C ALA A 350 3.25 14.55 -2.75
N LEU A 351 1.92 14.66 -2.81
CA LEU A 351 1.07 14.56 -1.61
C LEU A 351 1.22 13.20 -0.92
N LEU A 352 1.13 12.10 -1.69
CA LEU A 352 1.30 10.74 -1.15
C LEU A 352 2.62 10.60 -0.39
N LEU A 353 3.72 11.03 -1.01
CA LEU A 353 5.07 10.81 -0.49
C LEU A 353 5.46 11.79 0.62
N LEU A 354 4.84 12.96 0.71
CA LEU A 354 5.15 13.97 1.72
C LEU A 354 4.11 14.06 2.85
N ALA A 355 2.94 13.43 2.70
CA ALA A 355 1.95 13.33 3.78
C ALA A 355 2.50 12.52 4.97
N PRO A 356 1.97 12.73 6.20
CA PRO A 356 2.49 12.08 7.41
C PRO A 356 2.32 10.56 7.44
N GLY A 357 1.36 10.00 6.71
CA GLY A 357 1.12 8.56 6.63
C GLY A 357 2.32 7.80 6.05
N THR A 358 2.34 6.49 6.21
CA THR A 358 3.34 5.62 5.57
C THR A 358 2.94 5.40 4.10
N PRO A 359 3.75 5.81 3.12
CA PRO A 359 3.40 5.62 1.73
C PRO A 359 3.66 4.18 1.27
N LEU A 360 2.75 3.68 0.43
CA LEU A 360 2.91 2.45 -0.32
C LEU A 360 2.93 2.79 -1.82
N LEU A 361 3.90 2.25 -2.52
CA LEU A 361 3.99 2.26 -3.98
C LEU A 361 3.75 0.84 -4.50
N PHE A 362 3.00 0.73 -5.58
CA PHE A 362 2.79 -0.54 -6.27
C PHE A 362 3.86 -0.76 -7.35
N GLN A 363 4.25 -2.01 -7.61
CA GLN A 363 5.28 -2.38 -8.57
C GLN A 363 5.17 -1.62 -9.90
N GLY A 364 6.29 -0.99 -10.32
CA GLY A 364 6.38 -0.20 -11.55
C GLY A 364 5.82 1.22 -11.45
N GLN A 365 5.24 1.62 -10.31
CA GLN A 365 4.71 2.97 -10.12
C GLN A 365 5.82 4.02 -10.13
N GLU A 366 7.01 3.69 -9.64
CA GLU A 366 8.15 4.60 -9.52
C GLU A 366 8.71 5.07 -10.86
N PHE A 367 8.49 4.29 -11.91
CA PHE A 367 8.85 4.68 -13.29
C PHE A 367 7.64 4.74 -14.23
N GLN A 368 6.42 4.81 -13.70
CA GLN A 368 5.17 4.90 -14.47
C GLN A 368 5.08 3.81 -15.54
N SER A 369 5.26 2.55 -15.14
CA SER A 369 5.17 1.41 -16.05
C SER A 369 3.87 1.39 -16.82
N SER A 370 3.94 1.08 -18.12
CA SER A 370 2.76 0.93 -18.97
C SER A 370 2.05 -0.41 -18.78
N ALA A 371 2.70 -1.39 -18.12
CA ALA A 371 2.13 -2.70 -17.87
C ALA A 371 0.85 -2.59 -17.03
N PRO A 372 -0.29 -3.12 -17.50
CA PRO A 372 -1.50 -3.18 -16.69
C PRO A 372 -1.29 -4.13 -15.50
N PHE A 373 -2.16 -4.03 -14.50
CA PHE A 373 -2.29 -5.10 -13.53
C PHE A 373 -3.75 -5.57 -13.51
N LEU A 374 -3.95 -6.83 -13.90
CA LEU A 374 -5.24 -7.44 -14.10
C LEU A 374 -5.46 -8.53 -13.07
N TYR A 375 -6.70 -8.86 -12.77
CA TYR A 375 -6.97 -10.06 -12.00
C TYR A 375 -6.72 -11.28 -12.89
N PHE A 376 -5.86 -12.18 -12.43
CA PHE A 376 -5.52 -13.44 -13.09
C PHE A 376 -5.43 -14.57 -12.07
N ALA A 377 -5.99 -15.71 -12.43
CA ALA A 377 -5.94 -16.96 -11.67
C ALA A 377 -6.25 -18.12 -12.60
N GLU A 378 -5.34 -19.11 -12.69
CA GLU A 378 -5.60 -20.32 -13.44
C GLU A 378 -6.35 -21.34 -12.56
N HIS A 379 -7.44 -21.82 -13.05
CA HIS A 379 -8.28 -22.81 -12.39
C HIS A 379 -8.78 -23.86 -13.39
N LYS A 380 -9.24 -25.01 -12.86
CA LYS A 380 -9.97 -26.00 -13.64
C LYS A 380 -11.20 -25.38 -14.30
N ALA A 381 -11.58 -25.85 -15.48
CA ALA A 381 -12.55 -25.19 -16.37
C ALA A 381 -13.88 -24.80 -15.71
N GLU A 382 -14.39 -25.55 -14.75
CA GLU A 382 -15.63 -25.21 -14.05
C GLU A 382 -15.43 -24.03 -13.10
N LEU A 383 -14.38 -24.08 -12.28
CA LEU A 383 -14.03 -23.02 -11.34
C LEU A 383 -13.61 -21.75 -12.10
N ALA A 384 -12.84 -21.86 -13.19
CA ALA A 384 -12.46 -20.73 -14.04
C ALA A 384 -13.68 -19.96 -14.55
N ARG A 385 -14.73 -20.67 -15.00
CA ARG A 385 -15.99 -20.03 -15.41
C ARG A 385 -16.71 -19.34 -14.26
N ALA A 386 -16.71 -19.94 -13.06
CA ALA A 386 -17.32 -19.35 -11.88
C ALA A 386 -16.56 -18.08 -11.46
N VAL A 387 -15.22 -18.11 -11.42
CA VAL A 387 -14.34 -16.97 -11.11
C VAL A 387 -14.52 -15.84 -12.13
N ALA A 388 -14.51 -16.14 -13.43
CA ALA A 388 -14.74 -15.14 -14.48
C ALA A 388 -16.14 -14.52 -14.40
N LYS A 389 -17.15 -15.28 -13.99
CA LYS A 389 -18.50 -14.76 -13.73
C LYS A 389 -18.51 -13.86 -12.51
N GLY A 390 -17.99 -14.32 -11.38
CA GLY A 390 -17.91 -13.53 -10.14
C GLY A 390 -17.16 -12.22 -10.34
N ARG A 391 -16.04 -12.23 -11.08
CA ARG A 391 -15.28 -11.01 -11.40
C ARG A 391 -16.12 -10.02 -12.22
N ARG A 392 -16.90 -10.50 -13.19
CA ARG A 392 -17.82 -9.63 -13.96
C ARG A 392 -18.93 -9.06 -13.09
N GLU A 393 -19.51 -9.86 -12.20
CA GLU A 393 -20.54 -9.40 -11.25
C GLU A 393 -19.97 -8.35 -10.28
N PHE A 394 -18.75 -8.56 -9.78
CA PHE A 394 -18.06 -7.57 -8.96
C PHE A 394 -17.83 -6.25 -9.72
N LEU A 395 -17.33 -6.28 -10.94
CA LEU A 395 -17.09 -5.08 -11.75
C LEU A 395 -18.38 -4.39 -12.18
N ALA A 396 -19.50 -5.10 -12.27
CA ALA A 396 -20.80 -4.52 -12.62
C ALA A 396 -21.37 -3.56 -11.56
N GLN A 397 -20.80 -3.52 -10.36
CA GLN A 397 -21.12 -2.49 -9.36
C GLN A 397 -20.72 -1.06 -9.80
N PHE A 398 -19.78 -0.95 -10.75
CA PHE A 398 -19.38 0.31 -11.36
C PHE A 398 -20.18 0.54 -12.65
N PRO A 399 -21.13 1.48 -12.71
CA PRO A 399 -21.93 1.74 -13.89
C PRO A 399 -21.13 1.97 -15.17
N SER A 400 -19.97 2.63 -15.07
CA SER A 400 -19.09 2.85 -16.23
C SER A 400 -18.47 1.57 -16.79
N LEU A 401 -18.33 0.52 -15.97
CA LEU A 401 -17.80 -0.79 -16.36
C LEU A 401 -18.91 -1.80 -16.70
N ALA A 402 -20.16 -1.53 -16.32
CA ALA A 402 -21.29 -2.45 -16.52
C ALA A 402 -21.86 -2.41 -17.94
N THR A 403 -21.36 -1.53 -18.83
CA THR A 403 -21.86 -1.45 -20.21
C THR A 403 -21.47 -2.70 -21.02
N PRO A 404 -22.30 -3.15 -21.98
CA PRO A 404 -22.01 -4.33 -22.81
C PRO A 404 -20.64 -4.24 -23.51
N GLU A 405 -20.25 -3.05 -23.96
CA GLU A 405 -19.00 -2.78 -24.65
C GLU A 405 -17.81 -2.96 -23.71
N MET A 406 -17.93 -2.51 -22.44
CA MET A 406 -16.88 -2.69 -21.45
C MET A 406 -16.77 -4.15 -21.01
N VAL A 407 -17.90 -4.80 -20.73
CA VAL A 407 -17.93 -6.22 -20.33
C VAL A 407 -17.29 -7.12 -21.41
N ALA A 408 -17.50 -6.79 -22.70
CA ALA A 408 -16.89 -7.53 -23.82
C ALA A 408 -15.35 -7.36 -23.89
N CYS A 409 -14.81 -6.31 -23.24
CA CYS A 409 -13.38 -6.02 -23.21
C CYS A 409 -12.66 -6.56 -21.95
N PHE A 410 -13.40 -7.16 -21.00
CA PHE A 410 -12.76 -7.70 -19.80
C PHE A 410 -11.87 -8.89 -20.15
N PRO A 411 -10.61 -8.89 -19.70
CA PRO A 411 -9.73 -10.02 -19.91
C PRO A 411 -10.26 -11.26 -19.16
N ASP A 412 -10.02 -12.43 -19.74
CA ASP A 412 -10.32 -13.70 -19.05
C ASP A 412 -9.26 -13.92 -17.95
N PRO A 413 -9.66 -14.02 -16.67
CA PRO A 413 -8.72 -14.27 -15.58
C PRO A 413 -7.90 -15.57 -15.74
N ALA A 414 -8.47 -16.59 -16.37
CA ALA A 414 -7.81 -17.88 -16.57
C ALA A 414 -6.90 -17.94 -17.81
N SER A 415 -6.78 -16.84 -18.56
CA SER A 415 -5.90 -16.77 -19.73
C SER A 415 -4.47 -16.47 -19.32
N GLU A 416 -3.51 -17.28 -19.79
CA GLU A 416 -2.08 -16.99 -19.65
C GLU A 416 -1.71 -15.62 -20.25
N GLU A 417 -2.37 -15.19 -21.33
CA GLU A 417 -2.16 -13.86 -21.92
C GLU A 417 -2.47 -12.75 -20.90
N THR A 418 -3.52 -12.90 -20.09
CA THR A 418 -3.88 -11.93 -19.03
C THR A 418 -2.76 -11.81 -18.02
N PHE A 419 -2.18 -12.91 -17.58
CA PHE A 419 -1.01 -12.93 -16.67
C PHE A 419 0.22 -12.32 -17.35
N MET A 420 0.56 -12.74 -18.55
CA MET A 420 1.76 -12.28 -19.27
C MET A 420 1.76 -10.77 -19.51
N ARG A 421 0.59 -10.17 -19.76
CA ARG A 421 0.44 -8.72 -19.93
C ARG A 421 0.75 -7.93 -18.65
N CYS A 422 0.64 -8.56 -17.49
CA CYS A 422 0.91 -7.90 -16.20
C CYS A 422 2.40 -7.85 -15.83
N LYS A 423 3.25 -8.55 -16.58
CA LYS A 423 4.71 -8.53 -16.33
C LYS A 423 5.29 -7.16 -16.63
N LEU A 424 6.13 -6.66 -15.70
CA LEU A 424 6.80 -5.37 -15.89
C LEU A 424 7.83 -5.42 -17.02
N ASP A 425 7.81 -4.41 -17.88
CA ASP A 425 8.88 -4.15 -18.84
C ASP A 425 9.91 -3.18 -18.24
N TRP A 426 10.99 -3.73 -17.71
CA TRP A 426 12.06 -2.95 -17.09
C TRP A 426 12.85 -2.08 -18.09
N SER A 427 12.65 -2.26 -19.40
CA SER A 427 13.25 -1.35 -20.41
C SER A 427 12.60 0.03 -20.41
N GLU A 428 11.38 0.17 -19.85
CA GLU A 428 10.71 1.45 -19.69
C GLU A 428 11.39 2.38 -18.68
N LEU A 429 12.21 1.81 -17.78
CA LEU A 429 12.97 2.58 -16.80
C LEU A 429 13.86 3.65 -17.47
N ASP A 430 14.50 3.30 -18.58
CA ASP A 430 15.37 4.24 -19.32
C ASP A 430 14.58 5.34 -20.03
N LYS A 431 13.34 5.06 -20.41
CA LYS A 431 12.44 6.00 -21.07
C LYS A 431 11.79 6.98 -20.09
N ASN A 432 11.56 6.53 -18.87
CA ASN A 432 10.74 7.23 -17.87
C ASN A 432 11.60 7.83 -16.73
N GLN A 433 12.83 8.23 -17.03
CA GLN A 433 13.78 8.77 -16.05
C GLN A 433 13.25 10.00 -15.30
N GLN A 434 12.42 10.82 -15.93
CA GLN A 434 11.82 12.00 -15.28
C GLN A 434 10.90 11.59 -14.11
N ALA A 435 10.08 10.57 -14.30
CA ALA A 435 9.21 10.04 -13.26
C ALA A 435 10.02 9.45 -12.11
N LEU A 436 11.01 8.61 -12.44
CA LEU A 436 11.89 7.99 -11.46
C LEU A 436 12.67 9.03 -10.64
N GLN A 437 13.20 10.07 -11.31
CA GLN A 437 13.95 11.13 -10.62
C GLN A 437 13.06 11.90 -9.64
N MET A 438 11.82 12.20 -10.02
CA MET A 438 10.86 12.86 -9.13
C MET A 438 10.59 12.02 -7.87
N ILE A 439 10.36 10.70 -8.03
CA ILE A 439 10.15 9.81 -6.90
C ILE A 439 11.39 9.79 -5.98
N LYS A 440 12.59 9.66 -6.53
CA LYS A 440 13.84 9.67 -5.75
C LYS A 440 14.00 10.95 -4.94
N ASP A 441 13.77 12.10 -5.57
CA ASP A 441 13.94 13.39 -4.91
C ASP A 441 12.87 13.60 -3.82
N LEU A 442 11.63 13.18 -4.05
CA LEU A 442 10.58 13.20 -3.04
C LEU A 442 10.88 12.29 -1.86
N LEU A 443 11.36 11.07 -2.12
CA LEU A 443 11.73 10.13 -1.07
C LEU A 443 12.98 10.57 -0.30
N SER A 444 13.93 11.28 -0.95
CA SER A 444 15.04 11.94 -0.27
C SER A 444 14.53 13.07 0.62
N LEU A 445 13.69 13.95 0.09
CA LEU A 445 13.08 15.04 0.84
C LEU A 445 12.29 14.51 2.05
N ARG A 446 11.48 13.45 1.88
CA ARG A 446 10.76 12.80 2.97
C ARG A 446 11.68 12.34 4.11
N ARG A 447 12.84 11.77 3.79
CA ARG A 447 13.76 11.21 4.80
C ARG A 447 14.66 12.26 5.46
N GLU A 448 15.07 13.26 4.68
CA GLU A 448 16.11 14.20 5.08
C GLU A 448 15.56 15.48 5.68
N ASP A 449 14.37 15.92 5.25
CA ASP A 449 13.75 17.12 5.81
C ASP A 449 12.99 16.79 7.11
N PRO A 450 13.34 17.44 8.23
CA PRO A 450 12.73 17.16 9.53
C PRO A 450 11.20 17.28 9.57
N ALA A 451 10.61 18.13 8.72
CA ALA A 451 9.16 18.32 8.68
C ALA A 451 8.43 17.07 8.21
N PHE A 452 8.97 16.41 7.18
CA PHE A 452 8.36 15.23 6.59
C PHE A 452 8.82 13.94 7.30
N ALA A 453 10.07 13.89 7.77
CA ALA A 453 10.63 12.74 8.47
C ALA A 453 9.95 12.48 9.82
N ALA A 454 9.50 13.53 10.50
CA ALA A 454 8.93 13.44 11.85
C ALA A 454 7.62 12.65 11.92
N GLN A 455 6.81 12.61 10.87
CA GLN A 455 5.48 11.98 10.86
C GLN A 455 4.67 12.28 12.14
N ALA A 456 4.77 13.52 12.63
CA ALA A 456 4.33 13.87 13.98
C ALA A 456 2.84 14.24 14.03
N SER A 457 2.12 13.60 14.93
CA SER A 457 0.74 13.98 15.26
C SER A 457 0.67 15.39 15.85
N GLY A 458 -0.32 16.18 15.42
CA GLY A 458 -0.59 17.51 15.98
C GLY A 458 0.37 18.63 15.54
N LYS A 459 1.36 18.31 14.72
CA LYS A 459 2.31 19.30 14.15
C LYS A 459 1.99 19.65 12.68
N ILE A 460 0.77 19.43 12.24
CA ILE A 460 0.30 19.74 10.90
C ILE A 460 -1.06 20.42 10.93
N ASP A 461 -1.23 21.45 10.12
CA ASP A 461 -2.53 22.03 9.83
C ASP A 461 -2.69 22.29 8.34
N GLY A 462 -3.91 22.55 7.88
CA GLY A 462 -4.18 22.78 6.47
C GLY A 462 -5.34 23.72 6.22
N ALA A 463 -5.30 24.36 5.05
CA ALA A 463 -6.33 25.26 4.59
C ALA A 463 -6.69 25.01 3.12
N VAL A 464 -7.97 25.15 2.81
CA VAL A 464 -8.48 25.14 1.44
C VAL A 464 -8.19 26.51 0.81
N LEU A 465 -7.48 26.52 -0.31
CA LEU A 465 -7.13 27.73 -1.05
C LEU A 465 -8.05 27.97 -2.25
N GLY A 466 -8.69 26.93 -2.73
CA GLY A 466 -9.60 26.97 -3.88
C GLY A 466 -10.34 25.65 -4.08
N PRO A 467 -11.18 25.52 -5.09
CA PRO A 467 -11.98 24.31 -5.30
C PRO A 467 -11.15 23.02 -5.45
N ASN A 468 -9.92 23.14 -5.99
CA ASN A 468 -9.00 22.03 -6.22
C ASN A 468 -7.61 22.28 -5.61
N ALA A 469 -7.47 23.27 -4.72
CA ALA A 469 -6.19 23.68 -4.17
C ALA A 469 -6.26 23.79 -2.65
N PHE A 470 -5.19 23.36 -1.98
CA PHE A 470 -5.02 23.44 -0.54
C PHE A 470 -3.56 23.52 -0.16
N LEU A 471 -3.31 23.86 1.09
CA LEU A 471 -2.00 23.77 1.71
C LEU A 471 -2.02 22.86 2.93
N LEU A 472 -0.87 22.29 3.23
CA LEU A 472 -0.53 21.69 4.51
C LEU A 472 0.69 22.41 5.07
N ARG A 473 0.59 22.89 6.32
CA ARG A 473 1.71 23.49 7.05
C ARG A 473 2.22 22.53 8.10
N TYR A 474 3.49 22.23 8.02
CA TYR A 474 4.24 21.41 8.98
C TYR A 474 4.95 22.35 9.93
N PHE A 475 4.57 22.31 11.21
CA PHE A 475 5.16 23.16 12.24
C PHE A 475 6.40 22.51 12.83
N LEU A 476 7.50 23.22 12.76
CA LEU A 476 8.78 22.83 13.34
C LEU A 476 9.21 23.84 14.41
N GLU A 477 10.16 23.40 15.23
CA GLU A 477 10.87 24.31 16.14
C GLU A 477 11.75 25.28 15.36
N ASP A 478 12.17 26.38 15.99
CA ASP A 478 13.05 27.40 15.41
C ASP A 478 12.54 28.01 14.08
N GLU A 479 11.21 28.08 13.92
CA GLU A 479 10.55 28.70 12.75
C GLU A 479 10.98 28.09 11.40
N GLN A 480 11.34 26.81 11.40
CA GLN A 480 11.74 26.06 10.21
C GLN A 480 10.56 25.33 9.53
N ASP A 481 9.39 25.88 9.60
CA ASP A 481 8.15 25.32 9.02
C ASP A 481 8.30 24.97 7.54
N ARG A 482 7.43 24.06 7.07
CA ARG A 482 7.27 23.79 5.65
C ARG A 482 5.81 23.99 5.23
N LEU A 483 5.63 24.55 4.02
CA LEU A 483 4.33 24.51 3.34
C LEU A 483 4.40 23.51 2.19
N LEU A 484 3.49 22.55 2.19
CA LEU A 484 3.17 21.76 1.01
C LEU A 484 1.88 22.31 0.41
N ILE A 485 1.96 22.89 -0.77
CA ILE A 485 0.83 23.43 -1.51
C ILE A 485 0.52 22.47 -2.64
N VAL A 486 -0.74 22.04 -2.77
CA VAL A 486 -1.21 21.14 -3.82
C VAL A 486 -2.34 21.83 -4.57
N ASN A 487 -2.20 21.96 -5.88
CA ASN A 487 -3.22 22.47 -6.79
C ASN A 487 -3.51 21.44 -7.88
N LEU A 488 -4.64 20.77 -7.81
CA LEU A 488 -5.11 19.79 -8.81
C LEU A 488 -5.97 20.44 -9.91
N GLY A 489 -6.16 21.75 -9.84
CA GLY A 489 -6.93 22.53 -10.82
C GLY A 489 -6.05 23.33 -11.79
N THR A 490 -6.61 24.40 -12.34
CA THR A 490 -5.90 25.38 -13.15
C THR A 490 -5.06 26.33 -12.29
N ASP A 491 -4.29 27.22 -12.92
CA ASP A 491 -3.55 28.28 -12.23
C ASP A 491 -4.44 28.99 -11.22
N LEU A 492 -3.94 29.16 -10.00
CA LEU A 492 -4.64 29.84 -8.92
C LEU A 492 -3.89 31.14 -8.55
N GLU A 493 -4.59 32.25 -8.67
CA GLU A 493 -4.11 33.57 -8.25
C GLU A 493 -4.95 34.08 -7.08
N LEU A 494 -4.30 34.46 -5.98
CA LEU A 494 -4.93 34.98 -4.77
C LEU A 494 -4.36 36.38 -4.51
N ALA A 495 -5.01 37.41 -5.07
CA ALA A 495 -4.61 38.80 -4.87
C ALA A 495 -4.65 39.24 -3.40
N ARG A 496 -5.53 38.60 -2.60
CA ARG A 496 -5.63 38.73 -1.14
C ARG A 496 -5.93 37.37 -0.57
N ALA A 497 -5.06 36.90 0.31
CA ALA A 497 -5.21 35.60 0.96
C ALA A 497 -5.18 35.79 2.50
N PRO A 498 -6.34 36.08 3.14
CA PRO A 498 -6.41 36.21 4.60
C PRO A 498 -6.39 34.81 5.25
N GLU A 499 -5.36 34.04 4.95
CA GLU A 499 -5.13 32.69 5.45
C GLU A 499 -3.87 32.68 6.33
N PRO A 500 -4.03 32.52 7.67
CA PRO A 500 -2.89 32.59 8.59
C PRO A 500 -1.80 31.57 8.30
N LEU A 501 -2.14 30.40 7.74
CA LEU A 501 -1.16 29.36 7.43
C LEU A 501 -0.22 29.75 6.28
N LEU A 502 -0.59 30.74 5.46
CA LEU A 502 0.27 31.30 4.43
C LEU A 502 1.28 32.33 4.98
N ALA A 503 1.04 32.86 6.19
CA ALA A 503 1.97 33.83 6.77
C ALA A 503 3.34 33.18 7.02
N PRO A 504 4.46 33.78 6.54
CA PRO A 504 5.77 33.26 6.88
C PRO A 504 6.05 33.46 8.39
N PRO A 505 7.00 32.70 8.97
CA PRO A 505 7.50 32.99 10.31
C PRO A 505 8.04 34.41 10.45
N GLU A 506 8.15 34.90 11.69
CA GLU A 506 8.56 36.28 11.94
C GLU A 506 9.93 36.60 11.32
N ASN A 507 10.05 37.73 10.63
CA ASN A 507 11.26 38.16 9.91
C ASN A 507 11.75 37.21 8.79
N LYS A 508 10.88 36.32 8.28
CA LYS A 508 11.17 35.40 7.17
C LYS A 508 10.32 35.72 5.96
N THR A 509 10.65 35.09 4.85
CA THR A 509 9.84 35.00 3.62
C THR A 509 9.81 33.55 3.15
N TRP A 510 8.78 33.17 2.40
CA TRP A 510 8.75 31.85 1.80
C TRP A 510 9.65 31.77 0.57
N ARG A 511 10.40 30.68 0.45
CA ARG A 511 11.21 30.35 -0.73
C ARG A 511 10.84 28.97 -1.24
N LEU A 512 10.83 28.83 -2.55
CA LEU A 512 10.61 27.54 -3.20
C LEU A 512 11.77 26.58 -2.87
N LEU A 513 11.46 25.49 -2.21
CA LEU A 513 12.39 24.40 -1.89
C LEU A 513 12.31 23.30 -2.97
N TRP A 514 11.10 22.92 -3.37
CA TRP A 514 10.86 21.85 -4.34
C TRP A 514 9.55 22.10 -5.10
N SER A 515 9.44 21.56 -6.33
CA SER A 515 8.24 21.70 -7.16
C SER A 515 8.11 20.57 -8.17
N THR A 516 6.88 20.07 -8.38
CA THR A 516 6.54 19.15 -9.48
C THR A 516 6.76 19.76 -10.85
N GLU A 517 6.78 21.10 -10.94
CA GLU A 517 6.96 21.83 -12.20
C GLU A 517 8.44 22.06 -12.55
N ASN A 518 9.37 21.45 -11.81
CA ASN A 518 10.77 21.46 -12.23
C ASN A 518 10.91 20.73 -13.58
N PRO A 519 11.59 21.35 -14.58
CA PRO A 519 11.80 20.74 -15.89
C PRO A 519 12.46 19.36 -15.88
N VAL A 520 13.22 19.05 -14.83
CA VAL A 520 13.81 17.70 -14.61
C VAL A 520 12.74 16.61 -14.49
N TYR A 521 11.53 16.96 -14.05
CA TYR A 521 10.39 16.05 -13.91
C TYR A 521 9.38 16.18 -15.06
N GLY A 522 9.71 16.96 -16.11
CA GLY A 522 8.81 17.25 -17.22
C GLY A 522 7.81 18.39 -16.93
N GLY A 523 8.08 19.22 -15.93
CA GLY A 523 7.31 20.42 -15.63
C GLY A 523 7.73 21.64 -16.48
N CYS A 524 6.99 22.74 -16.35
CA CYS A 524 7.17 23.97 -17.12
C CYS A 524 7.95 25.07 -16.37
N GLY A 525 8.46 24.77 -15.18
CA GLY A 525 9.06 25.75 -14.27
C GLY A 525 8.04 26.34 -13.29
N THR A 526 8.54 26.86 -12.18
CA THR A 526 7.70 27.48 -11.15
C THR A 526 8.10 28.93 -10.96
N PRO A 527 7.21 29.89 -11.27
CA PRO A 527 7.43 31.29 -10.91
C PRO A 527 7.46 31.44 -9.37
N ASN A 528 8.01 32.56 -8.87
CA ASN A 528 7.94 32.82 -7.43
C ASN A 528 6.47 32.81 -6.98
N PRO A 529 6.09 31.93 -6.04
CA PRO A 529 4.70 31.81 -5.62
C PRO A 529 4.20 32.97 -4.76
N ASP A 530 5.09 33.67 -4.06
CA ASP A 530 4.78 34.84 -3.24
C ASP A 530 5.29 36.10 -3.94
N THR A 531 4.38 37.00 -4.30
CA THR A 531 4.65 38.23 -5.10
C THR A 531 4.02 39.43 -4.44
N ASP A 532 4.46 40.64 -4.84
CA ASP A 532 3.85 41.91 -4.40
C ASP A 532 2.35 42.02 -4.73
N ASN A 533 1.88 41.24 -5.71
CA ASN A 533 0.48 41.19 -6.13
C ASN A 533 -0.34 40.08 -5.47
N GLY A 534 0.26 39.33 -4.57
CA GLY A 534 -0.33 38.15 -3.89
C GLY A 534 0.28 36.84 -4.35
N TRP A 535 -0.45 35.77 -4.08
CA TRP A 535 0.01 34.41 -4.32
C TRP A 535 -0.37 33.91 -5.71
N ARG A 536 0.55 33.18 -6.32
CA ARG A 536 0.31 32.51 -7.60
C ARG A 536 0.82 31.06 -7.54
N PHE A 537 -0.09 30.10 -7.73
CA PHE A 537 0.20 28.68 -7.74
C PHE A 537 -0.10 28.10 -9.11
N PRO A 538 0.89 27.47 -9.78
CA PRO A 538 0.64 26.81 -11.06
C PRO A 538 -0.45 25.75 -10.94
N GLY A 539 -1.21 25.57 -12.00
CA GLY A 539 -2.18 24.49 -12.10
C GLY A 539 -1.51 23.11 -12.14
N GLU A 540 -2.23 22.11 -11.67
CA GLU A 540 -1.79 20.71 -11.68
C GLU A 540 -0.39 20.50 -11.10
N SER A 541 -0.10 21.15 -9.98
CA SER A 541 1.23 21.17 -9.35
C SER A 541 1.21 20.96 -7.85
N ALA A 542 2.37 20.55 -7.31
CA ALA A 542 2.67 20.60 -5.90
C ALA A 542 3.98 21.35 -5.65
N LEU A 543 3.99 22.20 -4.63
CA LEU A 543 5.11 23.05 -4.24
C LEU A 543 5.45 22.82 -2.77
N VAL A 544 6.73 22.76 -2.46
CA VAL A 544 7.23 22.80 -1.09
C VAL A 544 7.95 24.12 -0.89
N LEU A 545 7.52 24.88 0.12
CA LEU A 545 8.15 26.13 0.51
C LEU A 545 8.81 25.98 1.88
N ALA A 546 9.96 26.66 2.04
CA ALA A 546 10.70 26.77 3.28
C ALA A 546 10.94 28.25 3.65
N PRO A 547 11.09 28.59 4.95
CA PRO A 547 11.44 29.94 5.35
C PRO A 547 12.84 30.33 4.86
N GLY A 548 12.98 31.54 4.37
CA GLY A 548 14.27 32.15 4.02
C GLY A 548 14.39 33.53 4.61
N ASP A 549 15.61 34.03 4.79
CA ASP A 549 15.83 35.37 5.32
C ASP A 549 15.29 36.43 4.39
N LEU A 550 14.72 37.49 4.96
CA LEU A 550 14.31 38.67 4.19
C LEU A 550 15.55 39.22 3.49
N GLN A 551 15.49 39.35 2.18
CA GLN A 551 16.54 40.09 1.47
C GLN A 551 16.44 41.57 1.90
N PRO A 552 17.57 42.24 2.24
CA PRO A 552 17.55 43.68 2.45
C PRO A 552 16.93 44.32 1.23
N GLN A 553 15.84 45.09 1.42
CA GLN A 553 15.30 45.89 0.34
C GLN A 553 16.43 46.78 -0.19
N ALA A 554 16.71 46.69 -1.49
CA ALA A 554 17.60 47.64 -2.13
C ALA A 554 17.09 49.05 -1.82
N PRO A 555 17.94 49.99 -1.40
CA PRO A 555 17.51 51.32 -1.06
C PRO A 555 16.80 51.92 -2.28
N ASN A 556 15.58 52.39 -2.04
CA ASN A 556 14.73 53.01 -3.06
C ASN A 556 15.50 54.19 -3.71
N PRO A 557 15.83 54.20 -5.00
CA PRO A 557 16.62 55.25 -5.61
C PRO A 557 15.87 56.56 -5.79
N GLN A 558 14.68 56.72 -5.17
CA GLN A 558 13.90 57.97 -5.21
C GLN A 558 13.93 58.67 -3.84
N GLY A 559 15.05 59.30 -3.56
CA GLY A 559 15.22 60.11 -2.36
C GLY A 559 16.35 61.13 -2.47
N THR A 560 16.45 61.83 -3.64
CA THR A 560 17.15 63.10 -3.75
C THR A 560 16.54 63.93 -4.84
N ALA A 561 15.59 64.79 -4.48
CA ALA A 561 15.39 66.03 -5.18
C ALA A 561 14.61 67.04 -4.29
N SER A 562 15.39 68.01 -3.82
CA SER A 562 15.06 69.34 -3.29
C SER A 562 14.08 69.49 -2.15
#